data_2fe1ef1f88a8c3d4d698893995863394
#
_entry.id   2fe1ef1f88a8c3d4d698893995863394
#
_cell.length_a   1.000
_cell.length_b   1.000
_cell.length_c   1.000
_cell.angle_alpha   90.00
_cell.angle_beta   90.00
_cell.angle_gamma   90.00
#
_symmetry.space_group_name_H-M   'P 1'
#
loop_
_entity.id
_entity.type
_entity.pdbx_description
1 polymer ?
#
loop_
_entity_poly.entity_id
_entity_poly.type
_entity_poly.pdbx_seq_one_letter_code
_entity_poly.pdbx_strand_id
1 'polypeptide(L)'
;MRRQLSLVAAVAIAVVVACARRRIVDNSGGSIVDRPRVVLDASDRTVRVGLTSLTSGPRVTGSGDWQLYGRDGESLVARAPAGEIWRVERYGARLRALRVDGVATVWQEGSLVARPAEGSTGLVSYNGKRYRGELLFVPVDTGIAVVNRVRMDDYLRGVVPLEIGTRSLADSAAVQAQAVTARSYAYVHLGAVTPTRPFDLTAGVGDQIYGGADVETDVSNDGVNATRGLVLRYGGRVVNAPYHSTCGGSTAEAAEIWRTAGEPYLQRVSDQIPGTNRFYCDIAPRFRWNRTLDGETLRAALVRYLGTYTRVPGPNPGMPRDVMIDTRTPSGRVQTLKIATDRGNYVLRGDDIRYVLRAPGGEILNSTYFSVEVAAARDGAISKLTLRGTGYGHGVGMCQWGAIGRARAGQDFRTILQAYYPGTTVGLVE
;
A
#
# COMPACT_ATOMS: atom_id res chain seq x y z
N MET A 1 -14.44 60.69 -36.97
CA MET A 1 -15.01 59.98 -35.85
C MET A 1 -14.01 58.91 -35.41
N ARG A 2 -13.39 59.11 -34.25
CA ARG A 2 -12.23 58.37 -33.76
C ARG A 2 -12.72 57.18 -32.92
N ARG A 3 -12.24 55.95 -33.23
CA ARG A 3 -12.39 54.77 -32.36
C ARG A 3 -11.13 54.66 -31.48
N GLN A 4 -11.32 54.72 -30.19
CA GLN A 4 -10.30 54.44 -29.18
C GLN A 4 -10.20 52.93 -28.98
N LEU A 5 -9.01 52.38 -29.13
CA LEU A 5 -8.64 51.04 -28.66
C LEU A 5 -8.13 51.15 -27.21
N SER A 6 -8.76 50.43 -26.32
CA SER A 6 -8.29 50.25 -24.94
C SER A 6 -7.41 49.00 -24.86
N LEU A 7 -6.11 49.22 -24.56
CA LEU A 7 -5.15 48.18 -24.21
C LEU A 7 -5.38 47.80 -22.75
N VAL A 8 -5.68 46.51 -22.47
CA VAL A 8 -5.62 45.96 -21.14
C VAL A 8 -4.26 45.32 -20.93
N ALA A 9 -3.45 45.94 -20.10
CA ALA A 9 -2.15 45.42 -19.68
C ALA A 9 -2.37 44.43 -18.50
N ALA A 10 -2.02 43.18 -18.69
CA ALA A 10 -1.96 42.19 -17.62
C ALA A 10 -0.63 42.35 -16.86
N VAL A 11 -0.71 42.77 -15.59
CA VAL A 11 0.42 42.83 -14.66
C VAL A 11 0.57 41.47 -13.98
N ALA A 12 1.63 40.73 -14.32
CA ALA A 12 2.03 39.54 -13.61
C ALA A 12 2.79 39.95 -12.34
N ILE A 13 2.20 39.73 -11.18
CA ILE A 13 2.87 39.90 -9.88
C ILE A 13 3.61 38.60 -9.55
N ALA A 14 4.94 38.67 -9.68
CA ALA A 14 5.83 37.64 -9.16
C ALA A 14 6.02 37.88 -7.66
N VAL A 15 5.46 37.00 -6.82
CA VAL A 15 5.71 37.00 -5.37
C VAL A 15 7.03 36.26 -5.12
N VAL A 16 8.10 37.02 -4.92
CA VAL A 16 9.37 36.52 -4.40
C VAL A 16 9.23 36.42 -2.89
N VAL A 17 9.09 35.21 -2.35
CA VAL A 17 9.18 34.97 -0.91
C VAL A 17 10.65 34.92 -0.54
N ALA A 18 11.17 36.05 -0.06
CA ALA A 18 12.46 36.14 0.57
C ALA A 18 12.39 35.58 1.99
N CYS A 19 13.01 34.42 2.24
CA CYS A 19 13.26 33.92 3.60
C CYS A 19 14.23 34.83 4.32
N ALA A 20 13.72 35.83 5.03
CA ALA A 20 14.52 36.62 5.97
C ALA A 20 14.88 35.77 7.19
N ARG A 21 16.12 35.30 7.24
CA ARG A 21 16.72 34.78 8.48
C ARG A 21 16.85 35.93 9.49
N ARG A 22 15.94 36.01 10.45
CA ARG A 22 16.15 36.81 11.65
C ARG A 22 17.24 36.14 12.49
N ARG A 23 18.43 36.69 12.51
CA ARG A 23 19.43 36.46 13.57
C ARG A 23 18.92 37.14 14.81
N ILE A 24 18.46 36.38 15.77
CA ILE A 24 18.37 36.85 17.16
C ILE A 24 19.76 36.66 17.75
N VAL A 25 20.47 37.76 17.96
CA VAL A 25 21.75 37.75 18.71
C VAL A 25 21.36 37.84 20.18
N ASP A 26 21.40 36.72 20.88
CA ASP A 26 21.32 36.70 22.33
C ASP A 26 22.74 36.78 22.91
N ASN A 27 22.98 37.84 23.63
CA ASN A 27 24.27 38.21 24.19
C ASN A 27 24.43 37.67 25.65
N SER A 28 24.05 36.40 25.87
CA SER A 28 24.37 35.67 27.07
C SER A 28 25.43 34.62 26.77
N GLY A 29 26.65 34.81 27.26
CA GLY A 29 27.78 33.89 27.09
C GLY A 29 27.57 32.56 27.84
N GLY A 30 26.62 31.75 27.32
CA GLY A 30 26.39 30.36 27.72
C GLY A 30 26.97 29.44 26.65
N SER A 31 27.89 28.57 27.05
CA SER A 31 28.36 27.44 26.25
C SER A 31 27.17 26.75 25.58
N ILE A 32 27.16 26.70 24.24
CA ILE A 32 26.19 25.91 23.47
C ILE A 32 26.49 24.45 23.81
N VAL A 33 25.79 23.89 24.78
CA VAL A 33 25.75 22.45 24.96
C VAL A 33 25.01 21.91 23.74
N ASP A 34 25.78 21.34 22.82
CA ASP A 34 25.26 20.63 21.65
C ASP A 34 24.40 19.46 22.19
N ARG A 35 23.08 19.70 22.31
CA ARG A 35 22.17 18.63 22.70
C ARG A 35 22.26 17.59 21.59
N PRO A 36 22.63 16.34 21.92
CA PRO A 36 22.69 15.30 20.89
C PRO A 36 21.35 15.28 20.16
N ARG A 37 21.38 15.46 18.83
CA ARG A 37 20.23 15.26 17.99
C ARG A 37 19.74 13.84 18.27
N VAL A 38 18.58 13.70 18.88
CA VAL A 38 17.94 12.40 19.05
C VAL A 38 17.58 11.95 17.63
N VAL A 39 18.44 11.11 17.05
CA VAL A 39 18.17 10.42 15.80
C VAL A 39 17.08 9.41 16.11
N LEU A 40 15.82 9.74 15.76
CA LEU A 40 14.72 8.81 15.90
C LEU A 40 14.90 7.71 14.85
N ASP A 41 15.19 6.51 15.31
CA ASP A 41 15.17 5.30 14.51
C ASP A 41 13.80 5.18 13.77
N ALA A 42 13.80 4.71 12.53
CA ALA A 42 12.56 4.48 11.79
C ALA A 42 11.57 3.57 12.54
N SER A 43 12.09 2.65 13.37
CA SER A 43 11.29 1.74 14.21
C SER A 43 10.54 2.45 15.34
N ASP A 44 11.00 3.60 15.78
CA ASP A 44 10.35 4.41 16.82
C ASP A 44 9.24 5.32 16.27
N ARG A 45 9.11 5.40 14.95
CA ARG A 45 8.01 6.13 14.31
C ARG A 45 6.69 5.42 14.53
N THR A 46 5.66 6.21 14.72
CA THR A 46 4.29 5.72 14.83
C THR A 46 3.60 5.75 13.47
N VAL A 47 2.93 4.66 13.13
CA VAL A 47 2.11 4.51 11.93
C VAL A 47 0.65 4.52 12.31
N ARG A 48 -0.18 5.23 11.55
CA ARG A 48 -1.64 5.20 11.66
C ARG A 48 -2.20 4.36 10.52
N VAL A 49 -2.76 3.21 10.86
CA VAL A 49 -3.29 2.25 9.88
C VAL A 49 -4.82 2.31 9.90
N GLY A 50 -5.44 2.69 8.80
CA GLY A 50 -6.89 2.66 8.63
C GLY A 50 -7.40 1.23 8.52
N LEU A 51 -8.05 0.73 9.57
CA LEU A 51 -8.65 -0.60 9.59
C LEU A 51 -10.01 -0.61 8.90
N THR A 52 -10.74 0.47 9.04
CA THR A 52 -11.93 0.82 8.25
C THR A 52 -12.04 2.32 8.13
N SER A 53 -12.48 2.81 6.99
CA SER A 53 -12.69 4.24 6.76
C SER A 53 -14.05 4.71 7.23
N LEU A 54 -15.04 3.81 7.34
CA LEU A 54 -16.42 4.17 7.70
C LEU A 54 -17.16 3.00 8.34
N THR A 55 -17.67 3.21 9.56
CA THR A 55 -18.57 2.27 10.27
C THR A 55 -19.52 3.04 11.18
N SER A 56 -20.68 2.49 11.48
CA SER A 56 -21.71 3.13 12.29
C SER A 56 -21.66 2.79 13.78
N GLY A 57 -20.92 1.78 14.17
CA GLY A 57 -20.89 1.34 15.58
C GLY A 57 -19.82 0.30 15.83
N PRO A 58 -18.51 0.68 15.75
CA PRO A 58 -17.43 -0.24 15.98
C PRO A 58 -17.45 -0.75 17.42
N ARG A 59 -17.13 -2.05 17.56
CA ARG A 59 -17.01 -2.69 18.86
C ARG A 59 -15.53 -2.86 19.19
N VAL A 60 -15.17 -2.55 20.43
CA VAL A 60 -13.82 -2.70 20.97
C VAL A 60 -13.84 -3.56 22.22
N THR A 61 -12.80 -4.34 22.40
CA THR A 61 -12.55 -5.15 23.59
C THR A 61 -11.03 -5.28 23.80
N GLY A 62 -10.62 -5.96 24.87
CA GLY A 62 -9.21 -6.28 25.12
C GLY A 62 -9.03 -7.76 25.52
N SER A 63 -7.90 -8.35 25.19
CA SER A 63 -7.50 -9.68 25.68
C SER A 63 -6.91 -9.65 27.10
N GLY A 64 -6.68 -8.47 27.64
CA GLY A 64 -6.37 -8.13 29.02
C GLY A 64 -7.13 -6.86 29.39
N ASP A 65 -6.92 -6.35 30.60
CA ASP A 65 -7.51 -5.09 31.02
C ASP A 65 -7.11 -3.96 30.09
N TRP A 66 -8.06 -3.09 29.78
CA TRP A 66 -7.89 -2.00 28.83
C TRP A 66 -8.62 -0.73 29.27
N GLN A 67 -8.28 0.38 28.65
CA GLN A 67 -8.79 1.70 29.03
C GLN A 67 -9.19 2.50 27.80
N LEU A 68 -10.20 3.32 27.96
CA LEU A 68 -10.68 4.26 26.97
C LEU A 68 -10.35 5.69 27.42
N TYR A 69 -9.81 6.48 26.51
CA TYR A 69 -9.39 7.85 26.73
C TYR A 69 -10.09 8.80 25.75
N GLY A 70 -10.15 10.07 26.11
CA GLY A 70 -10.59 11.15 25.24
C GLY A 70 -9.56 11.43 24.12
N ARG A 71 -9.84 12.46 23.33
CA ARG A 71 -9.04 12.87 22.16
C ARG A 71 -7.57 13.16 22.48
N ASP A 72 -7.29 13.71 23.66
CA ASP A 72 -5.92 14.00 24.14
C ASP A 72 -5.08 12.73 24.41
N GLY A 73 -5.74 11.57 24.57
CA GLY A 73 -5.10 10.32 24.97
C GLY A 73 -4.71 10.28 26.46
N GLU A 74 -5.07 11.29 27.26
CA GLU A 74 -4.73 11.44 28.67
C GLU A 74 -5.95 11.39 29.58
N SER A 75 -7.05 12.02 29.17
CA SER A 75 -8.30 12.05 29.92
C SER A 75 -8.98 10.70 29.92
N LEU A 76 -8.90 9.97 31.03
CA LEU A 76 -9.51 8.65 31.19
C LEU A 76 -11.05 8.76 31.14
N VAL A 77 -11.65 8.02 30.23
CA VAL A 77 -13.11 7.98 30.01
C VAL A 77 -13.73 6.73 30.63
N ALA A 78 -13.09 5.57 30.49
CA ALA A 78 -13.55 4.32 31.07
C ALA A 78 -12.40 3.32 31.30
N ARG A 79 -12.61 2.38 32.24
CA ARG A 79 -11.80 1.18 32.45
C ARG A 79 -12.65 -0.03 32.17
N ALA A 80 -12.05 -1.04 31.54
CA ALA A 80 -12.74 -2.27 31.17
C ALA A 80 -11.83 -3.48 31.45
N PRO A 81 -12.35 -4.52 32.11
CA PRO A 81 -11.63 -5.79 32.28
C PRO A 81 -11.51 -6.52 30.94
N ALA A 82 -10.63 -7.53 30.92
CA ALA A 82 -10.46 -8.42 29.79
C ALA A 82 -11.79 -8.99 29.29
N GLY A 83 -12.01 -8.97 27.98
CA GLY A 83 -13.19 -9.53 27.32
C GLY A 83 -14.44 -8.62 27.36
N GLU A 84 -14.47 -7.55 28.15
CA GLU A 84 -15.60 -6.62 28.15
C GLU A 84 -15.68 -5.88 26.82
N ILE A 85 -16.89 -5.83 26.24
CA ILE A 85 -17.14 -5.25 24.91
C ILE A 85 -17.85 -3.91 25.06
N TRP A 86 -17.30 -2.89 24.41
CA TRP A 86 -17.90 -1.58 24.27
C TRP A 86 -18.15 -1.26 22.80
N ARG A 87 -19.33 -0.69 22.49
CA ARG A 87 -19.67 -0.17 21.18
C ARG A 87 -19.45 1.35 21.17
N VAL A 88 -18.74 1.88 20.18
CA VAL A 88 -18.58 3.32 20.01
C VAL A 88 -19.73 3.88 19.20
N GLU A 89 -20.39 4.92 19.73
CA GLU A 89 -21.50 5.63 19.10
C GLU A 89 -21.08 7.07 18.75
N ARG A 90 -21.71 7.61 17.71
CA ARG A 90 -21.45 8.96 17.21
C ARG A 90 -22.72 9.82 17.23
N TYR A 91 -22.54 11.09 17.62
CA TYR A 91 -23.53 12.16 17.46
C TYR A 91 -22.81 13.44 17.03
N GLY A 92 -22.94 13.84 15.77
CA GLY A 92 -22.16 14.95 15.21
C GLY A 92 -20.66 14.65 15.25
N ALA A 93 -19.88 15.55 15.83
CA ALA A 93 -18.43 15.39 16.05
C ALA A 93 -18.10 14.68 17.36
N ARG A 94 -19.10 14.30 18.18
CA ARG A 94 -18.93 13.66 19.47
C ARG A 94 -19.03 12.15 19.39
N LEU A 95 -18.24 11.47 20.24
CA LEU A 95 -18.28 10.04 20.43
C LEU A 95 -18.57 9.70 21.89
N ARG A 96 -19.21 8.57 22.13
CA ARG A 96 -19.28 7.90 23.43
C ARG A 96 -19.11 6.40 23.25
N ALA A 97 -18.79 5.71 24.32
CA ALA A 97 -18.80 4.25 24.35
C ALA A 97 -20.00 3.75 25.17
N LEU A 98 -20.64 2.70 24.66
CA LEU A 98 -21.80 2.03 25.27
C LEU A 98 -21.49 0.57 25.51
N ARG A 99 -21.64 0.12 26.74
CA ARG A 99 -21.52 -1.27 27.16
C ARG A 99 -22.81 -2.05 26.85
N VAL A 100 -22.73 -3.38 26.79
CA VAL A 100 -23.89 -4.23 26.43
C VAL A 100 -25.06 -4.11 27.44
N ASP A 101 -24.75 -3.85 28.70
CA ASP A 101 -25.76 -3.66 29.78
C ASP A 101 -26.40 -2.25 29.83
N GLY A 102 -26.07 -1.40 28.86
CA GLY A 102 -26.63 -0.07 28.75
C GLY A 102 -25.82 1.04 29.44
N VAL A 103 -24.75 0.71 30.15
CA VAL A 103 -23.85 1.71 30.74
C VAL A 103 -23.17 2.49 29.61
N ALA A 104 -23.26 3.81 29.64
CA ALA A 104 -22.65 4.69 28.63
C ALA A 104 -21.69 5.67 29.29
N THR A 105 -20.61 5.98 28.57
CA THR A 105 -19.74 7.10 28.93
C THR A 105 -20.43 8.43 28.61
N VAL A 106 -19.93 9.52 29.16
CA VAL A 106 -20.30 10.86 28.69
C VAL A 106 -19.80 11.08 27.26
N TRP A 107 -20.50 11.94 26.52
CA TRP A 107 -20.09 12.33 25.17
C TRP A 107 -18.77 13.10 25.22
N GLN A 108 -17.82 12.66 24.39
CA GLN A 108 -16.49 13.28 24.22
C GLN A 108 -16.43 14.01 22.89
N GLU A 109 -15.84 15.19 22.86
CA GLU A 109 -15.57 15.90 21.62
C GLU A 109 -14.38 15.25 20.89
N GLY A 110 -14.56 14.95 19.58
CA GLY A 110 -13.53 14.37 18.74
C GLY A 110 -13.36 12.85 18.94
N SER A 111 -12.13 12.37 18.89
CA SER A 111 -11.81 10.93 18.90
C SER A 111 -11.84 10.30 20.29
N LEU A 112 -12.03 8.97 20.31
CA LEU A 112 -11.75 8.12 21.48
C LEU A 112 -10.52 7.25 21.18
N VAL A 113 -9.75 6.94 22.24
CA VAL A 113 -8.52 6.13 22.15
C VAL A 113 -8.65 4.95 23.11
N ALA A 114 -8.62 3.74 22.58
CA ALA A 114 -8.57 2.50 23.38
C ALA A 114 -7.16 1.94 23.38
N ARG A 115 -6.63 1.61 24.55
CA ARG A 115 -5.31 1.00 24.74
C ARG A 115 -5.29 0.01 25.91
N PRO A 116 -4.34 -0.93 25.95
CA PRO A 116 -4.15 -1.78 27.12
C PRO A 116 -3.97 -0.93 28.39
N ALA A 117 -4.46 -1.40 29.52
CA ALA A 117 -4.21 -0.77 30.82
C ALA A 117 -2.71 -0.85 31.16
N GLU A 118 -2.24 0.08 31.95
CA GLU A 118 -0.86 0.07 32.43
C GLU A 118 -0.57 -1.25 33.18
N GLY A 119 0.56 -1.88 32.85
CA GLY A 119 0.92 -3.20 33.37
C GLY A 119 0.16 -4.40 32.74
N SER A 120 -0.84 -4.17 31.90
CA SER A 120 -1.50 -5.24 31.14
C SER A 120 -0.63 -5.74 29.99
N THR A 121 -0.52 -7.06 29.85
CA THR A 121 0.11 -7.71 28.68
C THR A 121 -0.90 -7.99 27.56
N GLY A 122 -2.17 -7.63 27.75
CA GLY A 122 -3.23 -7.82 26.77
C GLY A 122 -3.11 -6.86 25.58
N LEU A 123 -3.91 -7.13 24.58
CA LEU A 123 -4.01 -6.32 23.35
C LEU A 123 -5.45 -5.82 23.19
N VAL A 124 -5.62 -4.65 22.57
CA VAL A 124 -6.94 -4.18 22.15
C VAL A 124 -7.39 -4.91 20.90
N SER A 125 -8.70 -5.08 20.74
CA SER A 125 -9.29 -5.89 19.66
C SER A 125 -10.42 -5.15 18.97
N TYR A 126 -10.46 -5.29 17.63
CA TYR A 126 -11.52 -4.79 16.77
C TYR A 126 -11.85 -5.83 15.69
N ASN A 127 -13.15 -6.09 15.46
CA ASN A 127 -13.61 -7.11 14.49
C ASN A 127 -12.96 -8.49 14.69
N GLY A 128 -12.78 -8.91 15.93
CA GLY A 128 -12.22 -10.22 16.26
C GLY A 128 -10.71 -10.35 16.08
N LYS A 129 -10.01 -9.26 15.70
CA LYS A 129 -8.55 -9.22 15.54
C LYS A 129 -7.91 -8.41 16.64
N ARG A 130 -6.75 -8.85 17.11
CA ARG A 130 -5.96 -8.17 18.14
C ARG A 130 -4.91 -7.26 17.51
N TYR A 131 -4.68 -6.13 18.15
CA TYR A 131 -3.76 -5.09 17.66
C TYR A 131 -2.80 -4.64 18.75
N ARG A 132 -1.52 -4.51 18.40
CA ARG A 132 -0.52 -3.81 19.22
C ARG A 132 -0.79 -2.31 19.17
N GLY A 133 -0.27 -1.59 20.17
CA GLY A 133 -0.49 -0.13 20.27
C GLY A 133 -1.93 0.21 20.66
N GLU A 134 -2.55 1.14 19.95
CA GLU A 134 -3.83 1.74 20.32
C GLU A 134 -4.82 1.70 19.16
N LEU A 135 -6.11 1.69 19.48
CA LEU A 135 -7.20 1.88 18.52
C LEU A 135 -7.82 3.26 18.70
N LEU A 136 -7.80 4.06 17.65
CA LEU A 136 -8.44 5.36 17.58
C LEU A 136 -9.78 5.22 16.85
N PHE A 137 -10.81 5.78 17.45
CA PHE A 137 -12.12 5.96 16.83
C PHE A 137 -12.26 7.42 16.48
N VAL A 138 -12.30 7.75 15.20
CA VAL A 138 -12.29 9.13 14.71
C VAL A 138 -13.61 9.43 14.02
N PRO A 139 -14.38 10.45 14.47
CA PRO A 139 -15.58 10.84 13.75
C PRO A 139 -15.17 11.42 12.39
N VAL A 140 -15.77 10.90 11.33
CA VAL A 140 -15.62 11.38 9.95
C VAL A 140 -16.99 11.57 9.34
N ASP A 141 -17.14 12.43 8.36
CA ASP A 141 -18.40 12.88 7.74
C ASP A 141 -19.69 12.11 8.12
N THR A 142 -19.82 10.86 7.72
CA THR A 142 -21.03 10.05 7.90
C THR A 142 -20.87 8.86 8.85
N GLY A 143 -19.73 8.72 9.54
CA GLY A 143 -19.46 7.54 10.40
C GLY A 143 -18.25 7.70 11.31
N ILE A 144 -17.63 6.58 11.60
CA ILE A 144 -16.44 6.48 12.45
C ILE A 144 -15.36 5.75 11.67
N ALA A 145 -14.20 6.37 11.50
CA ALA A 145 -13.00 5.67 11.06
C ALA A 145 -12.35 4.97 12.25
N VAL A 146 -11.91 3.72 12.05
CA VAL A 146 -11.16 2.96 13.05
C VAL A 146 -9.71 2.87 12.57
N VAL A 147 -8.80 3.38 13.38
CA VAL A 147 -7.39 3.52 13.06
C VAL A 147 -6.55 2.82 14.14
N ASN A 148 -5.64 1.96 13.74
CA ASN A 148 -4.64 1.44 14.66
C ASN A 148 -3.40 2.36 14.66
N ARG A 149 -3.07 2.94 15.78
CA ARG A 149 -1.86 3.72 16.02
C ARG A 149 -0.82 2.81 16.68
N VAL A 150 0.24 2.51 15.96
CA VAL A 150 1.19 1.45 16.32
C VAL A 150 2.62 1.86 15.96
N ARG A 151 3.62 1.37 16.68
CA ARG A 151 5.04 1.58 16.32
C ARG A 151 5.37 0.87 15.01
N MET A 152 6.31 1.41 14.25
CA MET A 152 6.67 0.90 12.92
C MET A 152 7.00 -0.60 12.93
N ASP A 153 7.83 -1.09 13.86
CA ASP A 153 8.19 -2.50 13.88
C ASP A 153 7.02 -3.40 14.29
N ASP A 154 6.15 -2.95 15.20
CA ASP A 154 4.93 -3.66 15.55
C ASP A 154 3.92 -3.70 14.39
N TYR A 155 3.87 -2.65 13.57
CA TYR A 155 3.15 -2.64 12.31
C TYR A 155 3.70 -3.69 11.34
N LEU A 156 5.02 -3.73 11.16
CA LEU A 156 5.67 -4.66 10.24
C LEU A 156 5.49 -6.13 10.64
N ARG A 157 5.41 -6.45 11.93
CA ARG A 157 5.08 -7.81 12.40
C ARG A 157 3.71 -8.27 11.90
N GLY A 158 2.76 -7.34 11.74
CA GLY A 158 1.44 -7.60 11.19
C GLY A 158 1.35 -7.52 9.66
N VAL A 159 2.40 -7.02 8.98
CA VAL A 159 2.48 -6.88 7.51
C VAL A 159 3.30 -8.00 6.87
N VAL A 160 4.53 -8.20 7.34
CA VAL A 160 5.52 -9.08 6.67
C VAL A 160 4.98 -10.50 6.44
N PRO A 161 4.33 -11.17 7.39
CA PRO A 161 3.84 -12.53 7.16
C PRO A 161 2.70 -12.62 6.14
N LEU A 162 1.92 -11.55 5.97
CA LEU A 162 0.84 -11.50 4.98
C LEU A 162 1.34 -11.15 3.58
N GLU A 163 2.41 -10.39 3.48
CA GLU A 163 3.00 -9.96 2.21
C GLU A 163 3.89 -11.05 1.59
N ILE A 164 4.85 -11.59 2.34
CA ILE A 164 5.76 -12.62 1.81
C ILE A 164 5.27 -14.04 2.06
N GLY A 165 4.22 -14.21 2.89
CA GLY A 165 3.65 -15.49 3.33
C GLY A 165 4.46 -16.12 4.46
N THR A 166 3.93 -17.21 5.04
CA THR A 166 4.63 -17.99 6.07
C THR A 166 5.92 -18.58 5.50
N ARG A 167 7.05 -18.33 6.17
CA ARG A 167 8.39 -18.73 5.73
C ARG A 167 9.08 -19.61 6.77
N SER A 168 10.08 -20.36 6.30
CA SER A 168 11.02 -21.08 7.16
C SER A 168 12.30 -20.28 7.38
N LEU A 169 13.17 -20.74 8.27
CA LEU A 169 14.47 -20.13 8.52
C LEU A 169 15.36 -20.07 7.26
N ALA A 170 15.20 -21.00 6.30
CA ALA A 170 15.90 -20.98 5.02
C ALA A 170 15.57 -19.74 4.17
N ASP A 171 14.44 -19.09 4.43
CA ASP A 171 13.98 -17.90 3.71
C ASP A 171 14.28 -16.60 4.50
N SER A 172 15.03 -16.65 5.62
CA SER A 172 15.26 -15.51 6.54
C SER A 172 15.77 -14.26 5.84
N ALA A 173 16.70 -14.39 4.90
CA ALA A 173 17.22 -13.24 4.15
C ALA A 173 16.13 -12.56 3.29
N ALA A 174 15.20 -13.33 2.73
CA ALA A 174 14.06 -12.77 2.00
C ALA A 174 13.06 -12.06 2.93
N VAL A 175 12.83 -12.61 4.12
CA VAL A 175 11.98 -11.99 5.16
C VAL A 175 12.59 -10.68 5.65
N GLN A 176 13.91 -10.64 5.87
CA GLN A 176 14.66 -9.44 6.21
C GLN A 176 14.57 -8.38 5.10
N ALA A 177 14.75 -8.78 3.84
CA ALA A 177 14.59 -7.89 2.68
C ALA A 177 13.16 -7.32 2.61
N GLN A 178 12.14 -8.16 2.83
CA GLN A 178 10.74 -7.72 2.88
C GLN A 178 10.50 -6.72 4.02
N ALA A 179 11.07 -6.93 5.20
CA ALA A 179 10.91 -6.02 6.34
C ALA A 179 11.52 -4.64 6.06
N VAL A 180 12.73 -4.58 5.49
CA VAL A 180 13.38 -3.32 5.09
C VAL A 180 12.58 -2.60 4.00
N THR A 181 12.12 -3.34 3.00
CA THR A 181 11.31 -2.81 1.90
C THR A 181 9.98 -2.25 2.40
N ALA A 182 9.26 -3.02 3.22
CA ALA A 182 7.97 -2.61 3.78
C ALA A 182 8.11 -1.41 4.73
N ARG A 183 9.21 -1.35 5.52
CA ARG A 183 9.52 -0.20 6.37
C ARG A 183 9.78 1.06 5.55
N SER A 184 10.55 0.95 4.46
CA SER A 184 10.84 2.07 3.57
C SER A 184 9.56 2.61 2.91
N TYR A 185 8.71 1.71 2.41
CA TYR A 185 7.39 2.05 1.87
C TYR A 185 6.54 2.79 2.90
N ALA A 186 6.37 2.20 4.10
CA ALA A 186 5.56 2.81 5.15
C ALA A 186 6.11 4.18 5.57
N TYR A 187 7.44 4.29 5.71
CA TYR A 187 8.09 5.52 6.15
C TYR A 187 7.78 6.72 5.24
N VAL A 188 7.83 6.54 3.93
CA VAL A 188 7.58 7.64 2.97
C VAL A 188 6.10 8.06 2.90
N HIS A 189 5.20 7.23 3.41
CA HIS A 189 3.77 7.52 3.48
C HIS A 189 3.33 8.13 4.81
N LEU A 190 4.24 8.26 5.80
CA LEU A 190 3.90 8.89 7.07
C LEU A 190 3.54 10.37 6.89
N GLY A 191 2.52 10.82 7.62
CA GLY A 191 2.07 12.21 7.59
C GLY A 191 1.02 12.52 6.52
N ALA A 192 0.58 11.55 5.74
CA ALA A 192 -0.43 11.72 4.68
C ALA A 192 -1.88 11.85 5.20
N VAL A 193 -2.07 12.31 6.45
CA VAL A 193 -3.39 12.43 7.09
C VAL A 193 -4.12 13.70 6.68
N THR A 194 -5.44 13.55 6.52
CA THR A 194 -6.40 14.65 6.33
C THR A 194 -7.58 14.46 7.27
N PRO A 195 -8.45 15.47 7.45
CA PRO A 195 -9.67 15.32 8.26
C PRO A 195 -10.58 14.17 7.80
N THR A 196 -10.64 13.89 6.50
CA THR A 196 -11.42 12.80 5.91
C THR A 196 -10.68 11.47 5.82
N ARG A 197 -9.35 11.50 5.95
CA ARG A 197 -8.47 10.33 5.97
C ARG A 197 -7.52 10.41 7.16
N PRO A 198 -7.96 10.03 8.38
CA PRO A 198 -7.18 10.19 9.61
C PRO A 198 -6.10 9.11 9.81
N PHE A 199 -5.54 8.57 8.73
CA PHE A 199 -4.53 7.50 8.74
C PHE A 199 -3.50 7.69 7.62
N ASP A 200 -2.31 7.14 7.83
CA ASP A 200 -1.20 7.18 6.88
C ASP A 200 -1.37 6.13 5.77
N LEU A 201 -1.74 4.91 6.15
CA LEU A 201 -1.85 3.73 5.30
C LEU A 201 -3.17 3.01 5.55
N THR A 202 -3.66 2.26 4.55
CA THR A 202 -4.79 1.34 4.67
C THR A 202 -4.32 -0.08 4.98
N ALA A 203 -5.12 -0.86 5.71
CA ALA A 203 -4.85 -2.25 6.07
C ALA A 203 -5.17 -3.23 4.91
N GLY A 204 -5.00 -2.85 3.66
CA GLY A 204 -5.41 -3.66 2.50
C GLY A 204 -4.52 -3.49 1.29
N VAL A 205 -4.93 -4.09 0.19
CA VAL A 205 -4.19 -4.15 -1.10
C VAL A 205 -3.91 -2.77 -1.74
N GLY A 206 -4.53 -1.70 -1.24
CA GLY A 206 -4.24 -0.34 -1.71
C GLY A 206 -2.89 0.19 -1.22
N ASP A 207 -2.43 -0.29 -0.08
CA ASP A 207 -1.12 0.01 0.50
C ASP A 207 -0.40 -1.30 0.87
N GLN A 208 -0.49 -1.75 2.13
CA GLN A 208 0.12 -3.00 2.61
C GLN A 208 -0.92 -3.83 3.38
N ILE A 209 -0.95 -5.13 3.15
CA ILE A 209 -1.89 -6.00 3.85
C ILE A 209 -1.45 -6.11 5.32
N TYR A 210 -2.31 -5.63 6.24
CA TYR A 210 -2.06 -5.60 7.65
C TYR A 210 -3.10 -6.41 8.43
N GLY A 211 -2.68 -7.38 9.22
CA GLY A 211 -3.55 -8.30 9.95
C GLY A 211 -3.55 -8.12 11.48
N GLY A 212 -2.82 -7.13 12.02
CA GLY A 212 -2.64 -6.99 13.46
C GLY A 212 -1.71 -8.05 14.04
N ALA A 213 -1.88 -8.36 15.33
CA ALA A 213 -1.00 -9.29 16.04
C ALA A 213 -1.29 -10.78 15.77
N ASP A 214 -2.49 -11.11 15.28
CA ASP A 214 -2.91 -12.50 15.10
C ASP A 214 -2.21 -13.23 13.95
N VAL A 215 -1.51 -12.49 13.07
CA VAL A 215 -0.81 -13.05 11.91
C VAL A 215 0.69 -13.16 12.11
N GLU A 216 1.19 -12.72 13.25
CA GLU A 216 2.62 -12.73 13.57
C GLU A 216 3.17 -14.16 13.57
N THR A 217 4.40 -14.32 13.07
CA THR A 217 5.16 -15.57 13.14
C THR A 217 6.57 -15.30 13.65
N ASP A 218 7.20 -16.27 14.30
CA ASP A 218 8.54 -16.13 14.86
C ASP A 218 9.55 -15.72 13.79
N VAL A 219 9.54 -16.38 12.62
CA VAL A 219 10.47 -16.07 11.52
C VAL A 219 10.27 -14.64 10.99
N SER A 220 9.02 -14.17 10.91
CA SER A 220 8.74 -12.78 10.50
C SER A 220 9.16 -11.78 11.56
N ASN A 221 8.90 -12.08 12.83
CA ASN A 221 9.29 -11.23 13.94
C ASN A 221 10.82 -11.12 14.06
N ASP A 222 11.54 -12.24 13.88
CA ASP A 222 13.00 -12.27 13.86
C ASP A 222 13.56 -11.43 12.69
N GLY A 223 12.96 -11.54 11.50
CA GLY A 223 13.35 -10.74 10.35
C GLY A 223 13.15 -9.24 10.56
N VAL A 224 12.03 -8.82 11.17
CA VAL A 224 11.76 -7.43 11.56
C VAL A 224 12.77 -6.95 12.60
N ASN A 225 13.03 -7.75 13.64
CA ASN A 225 13.96 -7.42 14.72
C ASN A 225 15.41 -7.30 14.21
N ALA A 226 15.88 -8.25 13.38
CA ALA A 226 17.22 -8.27 12.81
C ALA A 226 17.50 -7.08 11.85
N THR A 227 16.45 -6.44 11.36
CA THR A 227 16.53 -5.28 10.47
C THR A 227 15.96 -4.01 11.09
N ARG A 228 15.90 -3.95 12.41
CA ARG A 228 15.33 -2.81 13.15
C ARG A 228 15.90 -1.48 12.65
N GLY A 229 15.02 -0.53 12.34
CA GLY A 229 15.36 0.81 11.88
C GLY A 229 15.93 0.93 10.47
N LEU A 230 16.29 -0.19 9.83
CA LEU A 230 16.89 -0.18 8.49
C LEU A 230 15.85 0.11 7.42
N VAL A 231 16.21 1.04 6.53
CA VAL A 231 15.44 1.45 5.35
C VAL A 231 16.33 1.50 4.11
N LEU A 232 15.71 1.52 2.94
CA LEU A 232 16.38 1.80 1.67
C LEU A 232 16.52 3.31 1.47
N ARG A 233 17.69 3.75 1.03
CA ARG A 233 18.04 5.16 0.80
C ARG A 233 18.67 5.33 -0.58
N TYR A 234 18.32 6.43 -1.25
CA TYR A 234 18.95 6.88 -2.48
C TYR A 234 19.22 8.40 -2.37
N GLY A 235 20.44 8.82 -2.65
CA GLY A 235 20.83 10.22 -2.48
C GLY A 235 20.58 10.78 -1.07
N GLY A 236 20.76 9.96 -0.03
CA GLY A 236 20.55 10.35 1.37
C GLY A 236 19.09 10.33 1.85
N ARG A 237 18.11 10.09 0.98
CA ARG A 237 16.67 10.09 1.32
C ARG A 237 16.11 8.66 1.35
N VAL A 238 15.17 8.41 2.24
CA VAL A 238 14.40 7.16 2.23
C VAL A 238 13.58 7.11 0.94
N VAL A 239 13.61 5.95 0.28
CA VAL A 239 12.96 5.75 -1.02
C VAL A 239 11.62 5.04 -0.89
N ASN A 240 10.70 5.34 -1.79
CA ASN A 240 9.52 4.53 -1.98
C ASN A 240 9.94 3.19 -2.60
N ALA A 241 9.74 2.10 -1.86
CA ALA A 241 10.20 0.77 -2.24
C ALA A 241 9.00 -0.17 -2.52
N PRO A 242 8.36 -0.08 -3.70
CA PRO A 242 7.28 -0.99 -4.07
C PRO A 242 7.80 -2.41 -4.25
N TYR A 243 6.94 -3.38 -4.01
CA TYR A 243 7.25 -4.80 -4.19
C TYR A 243 6.01 -5.53 -4.74
N HIS A 244 6.24 -6.71 -5.28
CA HIS A 244 5.19 -7.52 -5.89
C HIS A 244 5.50 -9.02 -5.75
N SER A 245 4.49 -9.86 -5.93
CA SER A 245 4.63 -11.29 -5.69
C SER A 245 5.69 -11.94 -6.61
N THR A 246 5.54 -11.84 -7.95
CA THR A 246 6.38 -12.55 -8.90
C THR A 246 6.58 -11.72 -10.17
N CYS A 247 7.85 -11.46 -10.56
CA CYS A 247 8.14 -10.64 -11.74
C CYS A 247 7.93 -11.38 -13.06
N GLY A 248 7.98 -12.72 -13.07
CA GLY A 248 7.85 -13.53 -14.27
C GLY A 248 9.15 -13.63 -15.11
N GLY A 249 10.30 -13.35 -14.48
CA GLY A 249 11.65 -13.41 -15.08
C GLY A 249 12.38 -12.08 -15.17
N SER A 250 11.65 -10.96 -15.19
CA SER A 250 12.22 -9.59 -15.13
C SER A 250 11.27 -8.63 -14.45
N THR A 251 11.83 -7.71 -13.65
CA THR A 251 11.06 -6.55 -13.17
C THR A 251 10.83 -5.54 -14.28
N ALA A 252 10.07 -4.51 -14.02
CA ALA A 252 9.81 -3.38 -14.93
C ALA A 252 10.24 -2.08 -14.27
N GLU A 253 10.55 -1.08 -15.08
CA GLU A 253 10.70 0.29 -14.62
C GLU A 253 9.34 0.88 -14.19
N ALA A 254 9.35 1.79 -13.22
CA ALA A 254 8.11 2.42 -12.75
C ALA A 254 7.33 3.10 -13.88
N ALA A 255 8.01 3.80 -14.78
CA ALA A 255 7.42 4.48 -15.92
C ALA A 255 6.77 3.54 -16.97
N GLU A 256 7.17 2.27 -17.00
CA GLU A 256 6.56 1.27 -17.89
C GLU A 256 5.15 0.86 -17.40
N ILE A 257 4.91 0.93 -16.11
CA ILE A 257 3.70 0.40 -15.46
C ILE A 257 2.77 1.53 -15.03
N TRP A 258 3.33 2.56 -14.39
CA TRP A 258 2.60 3.69 -13.86
C TRP A 258 2.80 4.95 -14.71
N ARG A 259 1.86 5.88 -14.65
CA ARG A 259 1.95 7.18 -15.33
C ARG A 259 2.72 8.19 -14.49
N THR A 260 3.91 7.79 -14.03
CA THR A 260 4.80 8.61 -13.20
C THR A 260 6.16 8.76 -13.87
N ALA A 261 6.92 9.77 -13.48
CA ALA A 261 8.33 9.85 -13.82
C ALA A 261 9.06 8.61 -13.28
N GLY A 262 10.07 8.15 -14.02
CA GLY A 262 10.92 7.03 -13.57
C GLY A 262 11.73 7.42 -12.33
N GLU A 263 11.98 6.44 -11.48
CA GLU A 263 12.87 6.58 -10.33
C GLU A 263 14.19 5.85 -10.62
N PRO A 264 15.36 6.47 -10.38
CA PRO A 264 16.65 5.87 -10.74
C PRO A 264 16.92 4.51 -10.12
N TYR A 265 16.27 4.19 -9.02
CA TYR A 265 16.39 2.93 -8.29
C TYR A 265 15.26 1.92 -8.60
N LEU A 266 14.25 2.29 -9.41
CA LEU A 266 13.16 1.40 -9.86
C LEU A 266 13.37 1.00 -11.32
N GLN A 267 14.47 0.31 -11.57
CA GLN A 267 14.89 -0.12 -12.89
C GLN A 267 14.38 -1.53 -13.21
N ARG A 268 14.48 -1.87 -14.50
CA ARG A 268 14.31 -3.24 -14.96
C ARG A 268 15.50 -4.09 -14.52
N VAL A 269 15.22 -5.16 -13.77
CA VAL A 269 16.21 -6.09 -13.26
C VAL A 269 15.85 -7.49 -13.75
N SER A 270 16.85 -8.20 -14.35
CA SER A 270 16.69 -9.61 -14.68
C SER A 270 16.73 -10.45 -13.40
N ASP A 271 15.79 -11.37 -13.29
CA ASP A 271 15.73 -12.34 -12.20
C ASP A 271 16.32 -13.72 -12.60
N GLN A 272 17.02 -13.76 -13.76
CA GLN A 272 17.65 -14.97 -14.27
C GLN A 272 18.80 -15.42 -13.37
N ILE A 273 18.87 -16.72 -13.13
CA ILE A 273 20.01 -17.36 -12.45
C ILE A 273 21.17 -17.41 -13.44
N PRO A 274 22.33 -16.81 -13.12
CA PRO A 274 23.48 -16.75 -14.03
C PRO A 274 23.86 -18.13 -14.59
N GLY A 275 24.12 -18.17 -15.90
CA GLY A 275 24.52 -19.39 -16.60
C GLY A 275 23.40 -20.41 -16.83
N THR A 276 22.14 -20.07 -16.56
CA THR A 276 21.00 -20.97 -16.73
C THR A 276 19.82 -20.29 -17.47
N ASN A 277 18.85 -21.11 -17.89
CA ASN A 277 17.55 -20.63 -18.39
C ASN A 277 16.47 -20.58 -17.28
N ARG A 278 16.88 -20.61 -16.01
CA ARG A 278 16.02 -20.57 -14.83
C ARG A 278 15.98 -19.17 -14.22
N PHE A 279 14.95 -18.89 -13.46
CA PHE A 279 14.79 -17.62 -12.75
C PHE A 279 14.67 -17.87 -11.25
N TYR A 280 15.19 -16.96 -10.42
CA TYR A 280 15.04 -17.06 -8.97
C TYR A 280 13.57 -17.16 -8.55
N CYS A 281 12.67 -16.49 -9.28
CA CYS A 281 11.23 -16.49 -9.00
C CYS A 281 10.45 -17.64 -9.65
N ASP A 282 11.06 -18.55 -10.42
CA ASP A 282 10.34 -19.62 -11.13
C ASP A 282 9.81 -20.73 -10.20
N ILE A 283 10.24 -20.72 -8.96
CA ILE A 283 9.72 -21.54 -7.86
C ILE A 283 8.32 -21.06 -7.36
N ALA A 284 7.85 -19.92 -7.85
CA ALA A 284 6.55 -19.39 -7.44
C ALA A 284 5.39 -20.24 -8.01
N PRO A 285 4.36 -20.57 -7.19
CA PRO A 285 3.19 -21.31 -7.69
C PRO A 285 2.44 -20.61 -8.83
N ARG A 286 2.56 -19.26 -8.89
CA ARG A 286 1.93 -18.41 -9.91
C ARG A 286 2.95 -17.81 -10.88
N PHE A 287 4.10 -18.48 -11.07
CA PHE A 287 5.09 -18.02 -12.05
C PHE A 287 4.51 -18.00 -13.46
N ARG A 288 3.77 -19.05 -13.84
CA ARG A 288 3.00 -19.12 -15.10
C ARG A 288 1.51 -19.15 -14.76
N TRP A 289 0.72 -18.51 -15.61
CA TRP A 289 -0.72 -18.48 -15.43
C TRP A 289 -1.45 -18.50 -16.77
N ASN A 290 -2.69 -18.96 -16.73
CA ASN A 290 -3.63 -18.94 -17.85
C ASN A 290 -4.96 -18.36 -17.36
N ARG A 291 -5.57 -17.46 -18.12
CA ARG A 291 -6.91 -16.95 -17.88
C ARG A 291 -7.73 -17.05 -19.15
N THR A 292 -8.89 -17.67 -19.04
CA THR A 292 -9.84 -17.75 -20.12
C THR A 292 -11.11 -17.00 -19.72
N LEU A 293 -11.59 -16.16 -20.63
CA LEU A 293 -12.87 -15.46 -20.53
C LEU A 293 -13.69 -15.84 -21.76
N ASP A 294 -14.93 -16.32 -21.57
CA ASP A 294 -15.89 -16.40 -22.67
C ASP A 294 -16.38 -14.99 -23.05
N GLY A 295 -17.07 -14.89 -24.17
CA GLY A 295 -17.50 -13.60 -24.72
C GLY A 295 -18.43 -12.82 -23.80
N GLU A 296 -19.32 -13.52 -23.05
CA GLU A 296 -20.22 -12.87 -22.08
C GLU A 296 -19.50 -12.36 -20.85
N THR A 297 -18.59 -13.16 -20.28
CA THR A 297 -17.74 -12.77 -19.17
C THR A 297 -16.88 -11.56 -19.53
N LEU A 298 -16.25 -11.58 -20.72
CA LEU A 298 -15.47 -10.44 -21.20
C LEU A 298 -16.36 -9.20 -21.35
N ARG A 299 -17.53 -9.32 -21.99
CA ARG A 299 -18.47 -8.21 -22.12
C ARG A 299 -18.90 -7.64 -20.78
N ALA A 300 -19.25 -8.50 -19.82
CA ALA A 300 -19.63 -8.08 -18.46
C ALA A 300 -18.51 -7.31 -17.76
N ALA A 301 -17.25 -7.76 -17.89
CA ALA A 301 -16.09 -7.06 -17.36
C ALA A 301 -15.91 -5.67 -18.02
N LEU A 302 -16.06 -5.58 -19.35
CA LEU A 302 -15.98 -4.31 -20.07
C LEU A 302 -17.08 -3.33 -19.65
N VAL A 303 -18.34 -3.78 -19.56
CA VAL A 303 -19.47 -2.95 -19.10
C VAL A 303 -19.20 -2.40 -17.69
N ARG A 304 -18.67 -3.22 -16.81
CA ARG A 304 -18.48 -2.86 -15.39
C ARG A 304 -17.26 -1.98 -15.14
N TYR A 305 -16.16 -2.21 -15.85
CA TYR A 305 -14.86 -1.65 -15.47
C TYR A 305 -14.22 -0.72 -16.50
N LEU A 306 -14.57 -0.85 -17.80
CA LEU A 306 -13.87 -0.13 -18.87
C LEU A 306 -13.98 1.38 -18.73
N GLY A 307 -15.15 1.91 -18.40
CA GLY A 307 -15.42 3.35 -18.27
C GLY A 307 -14.61 4.06 -17.21
N THR A 308 -14.03 3.32 -16.23
CA THR A 308 -13.15 3.89 -15.21
C THR A 308 -11.77 4.25 -15.77
N TYR A 309 -11.30 3.55 -16.83
CA TYR A 309 -9.93 3.64 -17.33
C TYR A 309 -9.81 4.23 -18.72
N THR A 310 -10.92 4.27 -19.49
CA THR A 310 -10.96 4.91 -20.80
C THR A 310 -12.36 5.49 -21.07
N ARG A 311 -12.41 6.46 -21.99
CA ARG A 311 -13.67 7.10 -22.36
C ARG A 311 -14.56 6.11 -23.13
N VAL A 312 -15.74 5.85 -22.60
CA VAL A 312 -16.78 5.03 -23.23
C VAL A 312 -18.00 5.93 -23.51
N PRO A 313 -18.48 6.03 -24.77
CA PRO A 313 -19.71 6.75 -25.09
C PRO A 313 -20.93 5.97 -24.58
N GLY A 314 -21.44 6.31 -23.40
CA GLY A 314 -22.58 5.64 -22.77
C GLY A 314 -22.21 4.41 -21.92
N PRO A 315 -23.20 3.74 -21.30
CA PRO A 315 -22.99 2.70 -20.29
C PRO A 315 -22.59 1.33 -20.89
N ASN A 316 -22.73 1.13 -22.20
CA ASN A 316 -22.49 -0.16 -22.85
C ASN A 316 -21.44 -0.01 -23.97
N PRO A 317 -20.22 -0.56 -23.77
CA PRO A 317 -19.14 -0.49 -24.75
C PRO A 317 -19.38 -1.34 -26.02
N GLY A 318 -20.41 -2.20 -26.04
CA GLY A 318 -20.72 -3.10 -27.14
C GLY A 318 -20.24 -4.54 -26.93
N MET A 319 -20.48 -5.35 -27.98
CA MET A 319 -19.98 -6.74 -28.02
C MET A 319 -18.51 -6.76 -28.45
N PRO A 320 -17.63 -7.42 -27.68
CA PRO A 320 -16.24 -7.53 -28.08
C PRO A 320 -16.07 -8.36 -29.35
N ARG A 321 -15.29 -7.82 -30.29
CA ARG A 321 -14.99 -8.40 -31.60
C ARG A 321 -13.53 -8.83 -31.71
N ASP A 322 -12.62 -8.06 -31.08
CA ASP A 322 -11.19 -8.37 -31.07
C ASP A 322 -10.52 -7.81 -29.83
N VAL A 323 -9.44 -8.48 -29.42
CA VAL A 323 -8.52 -8.03 -28.37
C VAL A 323 -7.09 -8.29 -28.86
N MET A 324 -6.32 -7.22 -29.04
CA MET A 324 -4.96 -7.32 -29.55
C MET A 324 -3.97 -6.51 -28.73
N ILE A 325 -2.75 -7.03 -28.61
CA ILE A 325 -1.62 -6.29 -28.05
C ILE A 325 -1.13 -5.31 -29.12
N ASP A 326 -1.17 -4.01 -28.80
CA ASP A 326 -0.70 -2.96 -29.70
C ASP A 326 0.79 -2.69 -29.49
N THR A 327 1.22 -2.46 -28.24
CA THR A 327 2.63 -2.23 -27.91
C THR A 327 3.04 -3.00 -26.65
N ARG A 328 4.35 -3.26 -26.57
CA ARG A 328 4.99 -3.82 -25.37
C ARG A 328 6.03 -2.85 -24.82
N THR A 329 6.26 -2.93 -23.52
CA THR A 329 7.34 -2.24 -22.84
C THR A 329 8.69 -2.95 -23.10
N PRO A 330 9.83 -2.28 -22.82
CA PRO A 330 11.15 -2.94 -22.86
C PRO A 330 11.27 -4.16 -21.93
N SER A 331 10.49 -4.25 -20.86
CA SER A 331 10.41 -5.44 -19.99
C SER A 331 9.56 -6.58 -20.59
N GLY A 332 9.02 -6.41 -21.81
CA GLY A 332 8.16 -7.39 -22.49
C GLY A 332 6.70 -7.40 -22.05
N ARG A 333 6.30 -6.55 -21.09
CA ARG A 333 4.92 -6.42 -20.62
C ARG A 333 4.05 -5.71 -21.65
N VAL A 334 2.76 -5.97 -21.65
CA VAL A 334 1.80 -5.26 -22.50
C VAL A 334 1.72 -3.81 -22.03
N GLN A 335 2.09 -2.87 -22.90
CA GLN A 335 2.01 -1.44 -22.65
C GLN A 335 0.63 -0.91 -23.08
N THR A 336 0.17 -1.28 -24.27
CA THR A 336 -1.14 -0.93 -24.77
C THR A 336 -1.87 -2.16 -25.30
N LEU A 337 -3.14 -2.28 -24.91
CA LEU A 337 -4.07 -3.31 -25.36
C LEU A 337 -5.24 -2.63 -26.07
N LYS A 338 -5.52 -3.02 -27.31
CA LYS A 338 -6.69 -2.57 -28.07
C LYS A 338 -7.82 -3.57 -27.93
N ILE A 339 -9.03 -3.06 -27.70
CA ILE A 339 -10.26 -3.84 -27.63
C ILE A 339 -11.21 -3.25 -28.67
N ALA A 340 -11.53 -4.01 -29.70
CA ALA A 340 -12.54 -3.67 -30.69
C ALA A 340 -13.89 -4.24 -30.28
N THR A 341 -14.96 -3.46 -30.42
CA THR A 341 -16.34 -3.87 -30.23
C THR A 341 -17.19 -3.43 -31.41
N ASP A 342 -18.44 -3.85 -31.47
CA ASP A 342 -19.41 -3.38 -32.46
C ASP A 342 -19.84 -1.91 -32.27
N ARG A 343 -19.39 -1.25 -31.19
CA ARG A 343 -19.69 0.16 -30.84
C ARG A 343 -18.48 1.08 -30.78
N GLY A 344 -17.28 0.55 -30.92
CA GLY A 344 -16.06 1.36 -30.91
C GLY A 344 -14.79 0.61 -30.55
N ASN A 345 -13.68 1.34 -30.61
CA ASN A 345 -12.36 0.83 -30.26
C ASN A 345 -11.87 1.52 -28.98
N TYR A 346 -11.35 0.73 -28.08
CA TYR A 346 -10.87 1.17 -26.77
C TYR A 346 -9.42 0.78 -26.58
N VAL A 347 -8.67 1.65 -25.91
CA VAL A 347 -7.26 1.42 -25.60
C VAL A 347 -7.07 1.45 -24.10
N LEU A 348 -6.54 0.36 -23.56
CA LEU A 348 -6.08 0.26 -22.18
C LEU A 348 -4.56 0.35 -22.11
N ARG A 349 -4.01 0.93 -21.03
CA ARG A 349 -2.58 1.18 -20.88
C ARG A 349 -2.04 0.66 -19.54
N GLY A 350 -0.86 0.05 -19.57
CA GLY A 350 -0.13 -0.38 -18.38
C GLY A 350 -1.00 -1.20 -17.43
N ASP A 351 -0.99 -0.86 -16.16
CA ASP A 351 -1.68 -1.63 -15.11
C ASP A 351 -3.22 -1.56 -15.20
N ASP A 352 -3.79 -0.55 -15.91
CA ASP A 352 -5.24 -0.43 -16.14
C ASP A 352 -5.82 -1.71 -16.80
N ILE A 353 -5.00 -2.38 -17.63
CA ILE A 353 -5.37 -3.65 -18.30
C ILE A 353 -5.78 -4.70 -17.26
N ARG A 354 -5.08 -4.78 -16.14
CA ARG A 354 -5.35 -5.74 -15.07
C ARG A 354 -6.67 -5.47 -14.37
N TYR A 355 -7.02 -4.21 -14.24
CA TYR A 355 -8.24 -3.79 -13.54
C TYR A 355 -9.49 -3.90 -14.41
N VAL A 356 -9.35 -3.97 -15.73
CA VAL A 356 -10.48 -4.16 -16.66
C VAL A 356 -10.71 -5.64 -16.95
N LEU A 357 -9.67 -6.42 -17.25
CA LEU A 357 -9.78 -7.85 -17.59
C LEU A 357 -9.88 -8.73 -16.33
N ARG A 358 -10.92 -8.48 -15.52
CA ARG A 358 -11.18 -9.23 -14.28
C ARG A 358 -11.86 -10.56 -14.54
N ALA A 359 -11.64 -11.51 -13.63
CA ALA A 359 -12.46 -12.71 -13.56
C ALA A 359 -13.88 -12.40 -13.05
N PRO A 360 -14.85 -13.32 -13.23
CA PRO A 360 -16.23 -13.16 -12.73
C PRO A 360 -16.30 -12.87 -11.22
N GLY A 361 -15.40 -13.43 -10.42
CA GLY A 361 -15.28 -13.17 -8.98
C GLY A 361 -14.70 -11.79 -8.63
N GLY A 362 -14.31 -10.99 -9.62
CA GLY A 362 -13.75 -9.65 -9.43
C GLY A 362 -12.22 -9.61 -9.31
N GLU A 363 -11.55 -10.76 -9.35
CA GLU A 363 -10.09 -10.83 -9.26
C GLU A 363 -9.44 -10.18 -10.49
N ILE A 364 -8.53 -9.24 -10.24
CA ILE A 364 -7.76 -8.56 -11.29
C ILE A 364 -6.86 -9.54 -12.04
N LEU A 365 -6.42 -9.17 -13.24
CA LEU A 365 -5.49 -9.98 -14.02
C LEU A 365 -4.15 -10.11 -13.28
N ASN A 366 -3.53 -11.28 -13.39
CA ASN A 366 -2.31 -11.61 -12.63
C ASN A 366 -1.16 -10.63 -12.86
N SER A 367 -0.88 -10.31 -14.13
CA SER A 367 0.18 -9.37 -14.54
C SER A 367 -0.15 -8.79 -15.91
N THR A 368 0.66 -7.85 -16.38
CA THR A 368 0.64 -7.37 -17.76
C THR A 368 1.62 -8.11 -18.67
N TYR A 369 2.26 -9.17 -18.20
CA TYR A 369 3.23 -9.97 -18.97
C TYR A 369 2.55 -11.22 -19.55
N PHE A 370 1.86 -11.06 -20.69
CA PHE A 370 1.06 -12.13 -21.28
C PHE A 370 1.00 -12.06 -22.83
N SER A 371 0.55 -13.15 -23.45
CA SER A 371 0.09 -13.25 -24.84
C SER A 371 -1.43 -13.38 -24.90
N VAL A 372 -2.00 -13.01 -26.04
CA VAL A 372 -3.45 -13.04 -26.31
C VAL A 372 -3.73 -14.04 -27.41
N GLU A 373 -4.80 -14.83 -27.26
CA GLU A 373 -5.38 -15.71 -28.26
C GLU A 373 -6.90 -15.49 -28.24
N VAL A 374 -7.45 -15.15 -29.39
CA VAL A 374 -8.89 -14.87 -29.57
C VAL A 374 -9.51 -15.94 -30.45
N ALA A 375 -10.62 -16.53 -30.02
CA ALA A 375 -11.49 -17.35 -30.84
C ALA A 375 -12.79 -16.59 -31.07
N ALA A 376 -13.20 -16.48 -32.35
CA ALA A 376 -14.45 -15.83 -32.76
C ALA A 376 -15.58 -16.85 -32.94
N ALA A 377 -16.81 -16.42 -32.66
CA ALA A 377 -18.02 -17.10 -33.03
C ALA A 377 -18.39 -16.79 -34.51
N ARG A 378 -19.40 -17.48 -35.06
CA ARG A 378 -19.83 -17.31 -36.47
C ARG A 378 -20.33 -15.89 -36.80
N ASP A 379 -20.85 -15.17 -35.83
CA ASP A 379 -21.31 -13.77 -35.93
C ASP A 379 -20.16 -12.75 -35.78
N GLY A 380 -18.92 -13.24 -35.66
CA GLY A 380 -17.71 -12.40 -35.46
C GLY A 380 -17.54 -11.84 -34.04
N ALA A 381 -18.41 -12.20 -33.09
CA ALA A 381 -18.16 -11.88 -31.68
C ALA A 381 -17.06 -12.77 -31.08
N ILE A 382 -16.38 -12.31 -30.06
CA ILE A 382 -15.45 -13.16 -29.32
C ILE A 382 -16.22 -14.25 -28.60
N SER A 383 -15.95 -15.52 -28.94
CA SER A 383 -16.46 -16.66 -28.20
C SER A 383 -15.57 -17.00 -27.01
N LYS A 384 -14.25 -16.80 -27.16
CA LYS A 384 -13.25 -17.12 -26.12
C LYS A 384 -12.02 -16.24 -26.24
N LEU A 385 -11.64 -15.61 -25.15
CA LEU A 385 -10.37 -14.91 -24.99
C LEU A 385 -9.48 -15.74 -24.06
N THR A 386 -8.28 -16.12 -24.52
CA THR A 386 -7.28 -16.81 -23.70
C THR A 386 -6.04 -15.94 -23.53
N LEU A 387 -5.67 -15.69 -22.29
CA LEU A 387 -4.48 -14.95 -21.90
C LEU A 387 -3.51 -15.92 -21.22
N ARG A 388 -2.30 -16.08 -21.78
CA ARG A 388 -1.23 -16.89 -21.19
C ARG A 388 -0.09 -15.98 -20.77
N GLY A 389 0.28 -16.02 -19.49
CA GLY A 389 1.27 -15.09 -18.97
C GLY A 389 2.17 -15.65 -17.89
N THR A 390 3.09 -14.79 -17.45
CA THR A 390 4.01 -15.03 -16.35
C THR A 390 3.95 -13.90 -15.34
N GLY A 391 4.29 -14.22 -14.08
CA GLY A 391 4.35 -13.26 -13.00
C GLY A 391 2.99 -12.94 -12.36
N TYR A 392 3.06 -12.30 -11.17
CA TYR A 392 1.89 -11.90 -10.39
C TYR A 392 2.18 -10.57 -9.66
N GLY A 393 1.42 -9.54 -9.99
CA GLY A 393 1.58 -8.18 -9.49
C GLY A 393 2.01 -7.18 -10.57
N HIS A 394 2.32 -5.96 -10.15
CA HIS A 394 2.67 -4.86 -11.07
C HIS A 394 4.07 -5.01 -11.71
N GLY A 395 5.00 -5.71 -11.05
CA GLY A 395 6.32 -5.98 -11.62
C GLY A 395 7.41 -4.96 -11.30
N VAL A 396 7.15 -3.90 -10.53
CA VAL A 396 8.11 -2.85 -10.18
C VAL A 396 8.75 -3.14 -8.82
N GLY A 397 10.06 -2.90 -8.67
CA GLY A 397 10.81 -3.10 -7.44
C GLY A 397 11.01 -4.57 -7.07
N MET A 398 11.00 -4.93 -5.79
CA MET A 398 11.36 -6.28 -5.35
C MET A 398 10.33 -7.34 -5.73
N CYS A 399 10.81 -8.39 -6.39
CA CYS A 399 10.08 -9.63 -6.61
C CYS A 399 10.16 -10.51 -5.35
N GLN A 400 9.06 -10.73 -4.64
CA GLN A 400 9.05 -11.50 -3.39
C GLN A 400 9.52 -12.94 -3.58
N TRP A 401 9.02 -13.64 -4.61
CA TRP A 401 9.48 -15.00 -4.92
C TRP A 401 10.90 -15.03 -5.45
N GLY A 402 11.36 -13.98 -6.14
CA GLY A 402 12.75 -13.83 -6.53
C GLY A 402 13.65 -13.61 -5.32
N ALA A 403 13.23 -12.80 -4.34
CA ALA A 403 13.94 -12.65 -3.06
C ALA A 403 14.07 -13.99 -2.32
N ILE A 404 13.00 -14.80 -2.28
CA ILE A 404 13.01 -16.15 -1.70
C ILE A 404 14.00 -17.06 -2.46
N GLY A 405 13.97 -17.07 -3.79
CA GLY A 405 14.92 -17.87 -4.59
C GLY A 405 16.36 -17.46 -4.39
N ARG A 406 16.63 -16.14 -4.29
CA ARG A 406 17.97 -15.59 -4.00
C ARG A 406 18.45 -15.96 -2.59
N ALA A 407 17.56 -15.88 -1.58
CA ALA A 407 17.87 -16.31 -0.22
C ALA A 407 18.26 -17.80 -0.17
N ARG A 408 17.50 -18.66 -0.85
CA ARG A 408 17.79 -20.10 -0.98
C ARG A 408 19.07 -20.40 -1.77
N ALA A 409 19.51 -19.47 -2.62
CA ALA A 409 20.81 -19.49 -3.29
C ALA A 409 21.95 -18.91 -2.43
N GLY A 410 21.70 -18.60 -1.14
CA GLY A 410 22.69 -18.14 -0.18
C GLY A 410 22.97 -16.63 -0.19
N GLN A 411 22.16 -15.83 -0.90
CA GLN A 411 22.30 -14.36 -0.87
C GLN A 411 21.70 -13.79 0.40
N ASP A 412 22.42 -12.84 1.03
CA ASP A 412 21.92 -12.08 2.18
C ASP A 412 20.91 -11.01 1.75
N PHE A 413 20.21 -10.44 2.72
CA PHE A 413 19.15 -9.46 2.45
C PHE A 413 19.66 -8.16 1.80
N ARG A 414 20.91 -7.74 2.05
CA ARG A 414 21.51 -6.53 1.44
C ARG A 414 21.78 -6.77 -0.04
N THR A 415 22.34 -7.92 -0.37
CA THR A 415 22.56 -8.37 -1.76
C THR A 415 21.22 -8.47 -2.51
N ILE A 416 20.19 -9.03 -1.88
CA ILE A 416 18.83 -9.12 -2.46
C ILE A 416 18.28 -7.72 -2.75
N LEU A 417 18.35 -6.81 -1.78
CA LEU A 417 17.85 -5.45 -1.92
C LEU A 417 18.59 -4.65 -2.99
N GLN A 418 19.92 -4.75 -3.04
CA GLN A 418 20.74 -4.11 -4.08
C GLN A 418 20.42 -4.63 -5.49
N ALA A 419 20.08 -5.92 -5.61
CA ALA A 419 19.66 -6.48 -6.89
C ALA A 419 18.36 -5.85 -7.40
N TYR A 420 17.36 -5.64 -6.55
CA TYR A 420 16.05 -5.10 -6.94
C TYR A 420 15.92 -3.57 -6.90
N TYR A 421 16.79 -2.90 -6.17
CA TYR A 421 16.84 -1.45 -6.04
C TYR A 421 18.27 -0.95 -6.28
N PRO A 422 18.75 -1.00 -7.54
CA PRO A 422 20.13 -0.65 -7.86
C PRO A 422 20.44 0.79 -7.44
N GLY A 423 21.66 1.01 -6.94
CA GLY A 423 22.14 2.31 -6.50
C GLY A 423 21.60 2.77 -5.13
N THR A 424 20.75 1.98 -4.47
CA THR A 424 20.33 2.27 -3.10
C THR A 424 21.33 1.74 -2.08
N THR A 425 21.26 2.29 -0.86
CA THR A 425 21.95 1.79 0.33
C THR A 425 20.96 1.40 1.40
N VAL A 426 21.33 0.44 2.25
CA VAL A 426 20.54 0.05 3.43
C VAL A 426 21.17 0.66 4.66
N GLY A 427 20.42 1.51 5.36
CA GLY A 427 20.90 2.21 6.55
C GLY A 427 19.76 2.70 7.44
N LEU A 428 20.14 3.30 8.57
CA LEU A 428 19.20 3.98 9.47
C LEU A 428 18.68 5.27 8.82
N VAL A 429 17.56 5.76 9.31
CA VAL A 429 17.07 7.12 9.00
C VAL A 429 17.89 8.09 9.86
N GLU A 430 18.55 9.05 9.20
CA GLU A 430 19.29 10.15 9.87
C GLU A 430 18.38 11.35 10.10
#